data_fb62442fe8930e48b2fdc508c0923d4a
#
_entry.id   fb62442fe8930e48b2fdc508c0923d4a
#
_cell.length_a   1.000
_cell.length_b   1.000
_cell.length_c   1.000
_cell.angle_alpha   90.00
_cell.angle_beta   90.00
_cell.angle_gamma   90.00
#
_symmetry.space_group_name_H-M   'P 1'
#
loop_
_entity.id
_entity.type
_entity.pdbx_description
1 polymer ?
#
loop_
_entity_poly.entity_id
_entity_poly.type
_entity_poly.pdbx_seq_one_letter_code
_entity_poly.pdbx_strand_id
1 'polypeptide(L)'
;MTDPKFNPAGFPDFAAAYPESVHKLRHNLASHPLLQLPALVELATRLVPQHVEHNHGDLPIGIDPQNVPAPELSIAETIRSIEENGSWMARKFIENVPEYRQLLTETLAEIAPVVAGKTGAMLKPEGFIFVSAPHAVTPFHFDPEHNILLQIRGNKVLTMFPATVLVALL
;
A
#
# COMPACT_ATOMS: atom_id res chain seq x y z
N MET A 1 -2.93 -24.25 -11.68
CA MET A 1 -2.83 -22.85 -12.14
C MET A 1 -3.39 -21.99 -11.01
N THR A 2 -2.63 -21.04 -10.50
CA THR A 2 -3.14 -20.07 -9.51
C THR A 2 -4.09 -19.09 -10.21
N ASP A 3 -5.18 -18.74 -9.55
CA ASP A 3 -6.12 -17.73 -10.08
C ASP A 3 -5.40 -16.39 -10.28
N PRO A 4 -5.70 -15.68 -11.39
CA PRO A 4 -5.07 -14.39 -11.64
C PRO A 4 -5.41 -13.39 -10.55
N LYS A 5 -4.41 -12.61 -10.15
CA LYS A 5 -4.57 -11.55 -9.12
C LYS A 5 -5.33 -10.36 -9.69
N PHE A 6 -5.08 -10.01 -10.96
CA PHE A 6 -5.78 -8.95 -11.67
C PHE A 6 -6.78 -9.49 -12.68
N ASN A 7 -7.82 -8.72 -12.98
CA ASN A 7 -8.72 -9.02 -14.08
C ASN A 7 -8.02 -8.70 -15.42
N PRO A 8 -7.76 -9.71 -16.29
CA PRO A 8 -7.02 -9.50 -17.53
C PRO A 8 -7.71 -8.55 -18.51
N ALA A 9 -9.03 -8.40 -18.43
CA ALA A 9 -9.79 -7.50 -19.32
C ALA A 9 -9.39 -6.02 -19.18
N GLY A 10 -8.76 -5.65 -18.04
CA GLY A 10 -8.26 -4.28 -17.82
C GLY A 10 -6.85 -4.01 -18.37
N PHE A 11 -6.13 -5.03 -18.82
CA PHE A 11 -4.73 -4.85 -19.24
C PHE A 11 -4.53 -3.98 -20.48
N PRO A 12 -5.38 -4.02 -21.53
CA PRO A 12 -5.24 -3.11 -22.66
C PRO A 12 -5.32 -1.64 -22.26
N ASP A 13 -6.29 -1.28 -21.41
CA ASP A 13 -6.47 0.09 -20.92
C ASP A 13 -5.33 0.50 -20.00
N PHE A 14 -4.88 -0.41 -19.12
CA PHE A 14 -3.69 -0.20 -18.29
C PHE A 14 -2.46 0.07 -19.16
N ALA A 15 -2.23 -0.73 -20.19
CA ALA A 15 -1.11 -0.55 -21.11
C ALA A 15 -1.18 0.78 -21.88
N ALA A 16 -2.38 1.28 -22.18
CA ALA A 16 -2.57 2.57 -22.80
C ALA A 16 -2.29 3.75 -21.85
N ALA A 17 -2.68 3.62 -20.57
CA ALA A 17 -2.54 4.68 -19.56
C ALA A 17 -1.12 4.76 -18.97
N TYR A 18 -0.50 3.62 -18.68
CA TYR A 18 0.81 3.54 -18.02
C TYR A 18 1.95 3.98 -18.95
N PRO A 19 2.94 4.76 -18.49
CA PRO A 19 3.13 5.28 -17.13
C PRO A 19 2.52 6.67 -16.90
N GLU A 20 1.93 7.31 -17.88
CA GLU A 20 1.62 8.74 -17.89
C GLU A 20 0.34 9.11 -17.14
N SER A 21 -0.55 8.13 -16.96
CA SER A 21 -1.86 8.36 -16.36
C SER A 21 -2.24 7.29 -15.36
N VAL A 22 -3.00 7.69 -14.33
CA VAL A 22 -3.57 6.73 -13.39
C VAL A 22 -4.59 5.84 -14.07
N HIS A 23 -4.60 4.57 -13.71
CA HIS A 23 -5.57 3.60 -14.20
C HIS A 23 -6.06 2.68 -13.08
N LYS A 24 -7.32 2.29 -13.13
CA LYS A 24 -7.92 1.35 -12.18
C LYS A 24 -7.90 -0.06 -12.75
N LEU A 25 -7.14 -0.95 -12.14
CA LEU A 25 -7.23 -2.40 -12.36
C LEU A 25 -8.10 -3.06 -11.29
N ARG A 26 -9.01 -3.94 -11.71
CA ARG A 26 -9.74 -4.80 -10.77
C ARG A 26 -8.84 -5.97 -10.36
N HIS A 27 -8.88 -6.33 -9.08
CA HIS A 27 -8.11 -7.44 -8.53
C HIS A 27 -8.97 -8.38 -7.68
N ASN A 28 -8.48 -9.61 -7.46
CA ASN A 28 -9.15 -10.69 -6.72
C ASN A 28 -8.53 -10.90 -5.32
N LEU A 29 -7.72 -9.94 -4.83
CA LEU A 29 -6.95 -10.08 -3.59
C LEU A 29 -7.76 -9.79 -2.32
N ALA A 30 -8.99 -9.29 -2.42
CA ALA A 30 -9.78 -8.89 -1.26
C ALA A 30 -10.01 -10.03 -0.23
N SER A 31 -10.11 -11.29 -0.70
CA SER A 31 -10.27 -12.47 0.14
C SER A 31 -8.98 -13.25 0.38
N HIS A 32 -7.82 -12.73 -0.07
CA HIS A 32 -6.55 -13.45 0.07
C HIS A 32 -6.19 -13.66 1.55
N PRO A 33 -5.86 -14.89 2.00
CA PRO A 33 -5.65 -15.19 3.42
C PRO A 33 -4.59 -14.32 4.09
N LEU A 34 -3.46 -14.06 3.42
CA LEU A 34 -2.37 -13.23 3.94
C LEU A 34 -2.74 -11.74 4.13
N LEU A 35 -3.85 -11.28 3.53
CA LEU A 35 -4.30 -9.89 3.60
C LEU A 35 -5.48 -9.69 4.55
N GLN A 36 -5.86 -10.73 5.30
CA GLN A 36 -6.89 -10.63 6.34
C GLN A 36 -6.30 -10.13 7.66
N LEU A 37 -7.08 -9.41 8.46
CA LEU A 37 -6.60 -8.80 9.71
C LEU A 37 -5.84 -9.77 10.64
N PRO A 38 -6.29 -11.04 10.86
CA PRO A 38 -5.52 -11.98 11.69
C PRO A 38 -4.10 -12.25 11.16
N ALA A 39 -3.95 -12.41 9.84
CA ALA A 39 -2.64 -12.62 9.23
C ALA A 39 -1.75 -11.37 9.33
N LEU A 40 -2.34 -10.17 9.28
CA LEU A 40 -1.61 -8.93 9.47
C LEU A 40 -1.14 -8.73 10.91
N VAL A 41 -1.89 -9.21 11.90
CA VAL A 41 -1.43 -9.26 13.30
C VAL A 41 -0.21 -10.17 13.43
N GLU A 42 -0.23 -11.35 12.81
CA GLU A 42 0.90 -12.28 12.82
C GLU A 42 2.11 -11.69 12.09
N LEU A 43 1.92 -11.12 10.90
CA LEU A 43 2.99 -10.43 10.15
C LEU A 43 3.69 -9.38 11.02
N ALA A 44 2.94 -8.69 11.85
CA ALA A 44 3.46 -7.68 12.76
C ALA A 44 4.54 -8.20 13.72
N THR A 45 4.43 -9.44 14.15
CA THR A 45 5.38 -10.06 15.08
C THR A 45 6.65 -10.57 14.39
N ARG A 46 6.62 -10.68 13.07
CA ARG A 46 7.69 -11.25 12.24
C ARG A 46 8.57 -10.19 11.57
N LEU A 47 8.09 -8.97 11.45
CA LEU A 47 8.86 -7.85 10.93
C LEU A 47 9.67 -7.19 12.05
N VAL A 48 10.84 -6.67 11.68
CA VAL A 48 11.63 -5.87 12.61
C VAL A 48 10.90 -4.58 12.99
N PRO A 49 11.04 -4.08 14.23
CA PRO A 49 10.28 -2.90 14.71
C PRO A 49 10.40 -1.67 13.79
N GLN A 50 11.55 -1.46 13.17
CA GLN A 50 11.81 -0.34 12.26
C GLN A 50 10.95 -0.37 10.98
N HIS A 51 10.40 -1.54 10.61
CA HIS A 51 9.53 -1.71 9.46
C HIS A 51 8.04 -1.57 9.80
N VAL A 52 7.77 -1.12 11.03
CA VAL A 52 6.42 -0.95 11.54
C VAL A 52 6.23 0.50 11.95
N GLU A 53 5.42 1.23 11.22
CA GLU A 53 4.93 2.55 11.65
C GLU A 53 3.52 2.42 12.22
N HIS A 54 3.27 3.11 13.31
CA HIS A 54 2.01 3.07 14.01
C HIS A 54 1.78 4.43 14.68
N ASN A 55 0.72 5.12 14.32
CA ASN A 55 0.41 6.46 14.81
C ASN A 55 -1.10 6.69 14.94
N HIS A 56 -1.48 7.74 15.66
CA HIS A 56 -2.84 8.27 15.60
C HIS A 56 -3.14 8.84 14.22
N GLY A 57 -4.36 8.66 13.74
CA GLY A 57 -4.79 9.10 12.41
C GLY A 57 -5.10 10.59 12.31
N ASP A 58 -5.09 11.32 13.43
CA ASP A 58 -5.43 12.73 13.57
C ASP A 58 -4.24 13.63 13.92
N LEU A 59 -3.02 13.12 13.75
CA LEU A 59 -1.82 13.93 14.00
C LEU A 59 -1.80 15.17 13.10
N PRO A 60 -1.44 16.34 13.64
CA PRO A 60 -1.30 17.57 12.85
C PRO A 60 -0.31 17.39 11.70
N ILE A 61 -0.66 17.94 10.54
CA ILE A 61 0.26 17.98 9.39
C ILE A 61 1.53 18.77 9.79
N GLY A 62 2.70 18.16 9.56
CA GLY A 62 3.98 18.80 9.87
C GLY A 62 4.40 18.70 11.34
N ILE A 63 3.76 17.85 12.15
CA ILE A 63 4.25 17.57 13.51
C ILE A 63 5.70 17.07 13.43
N ASP A 64 6.54 17.62 14.31
CA ASP A 64 7.91 17.15 14.47
C ASP A 64 7.90 15.67 14.89
N PRO A 65 8.61 14.77 14.18
CA PRO A 65 8.69 13.36 14.54
C PRO A 65 9.07 13.06 16.00
N GLN A 66 9.84 13.97 16.63
CA GLN A 66 10.24 13.87 18.03
C GLN A 66 9.09 14.17 19.01
N ASN A 67 8.06 14.85 18.55
CA ASN A 67 6.89 15.23 19.34
C ASN A 67 5.67 14.35 19.09
N VAL A 68 5.79 13.30 18.26
CA VAL A 68 4.71 12.33 18.03
C VAL A 68 4.50 11.52 19.30
N PRO A 69 3.30 11.53 19.91
CA PRO A 69 3.02 10.73 21.09
C PRO A 69 3.24 9.24 20.81
N ALA A 70 3.83 8.52 21.77
CA ALA A 70 3.92 7.08 21.68
C ALA A 70 2.51 6.46 21.60
N PRO A 71 2.28 5.46 20.73
CA PRO A 71 0.99 4.78 20.66
C PRO A 71 0.65 4.11 21.99
N GLU A 72 -0.57 4.30 22.47
CA GLU A 72 -1.05 3.68 23.71
C GLU A 72 -1.36 2.19 23.54
N LEU A 73 -1.79 1.81 22.33
CA LEU A 73 -2.15 0.44 21.98
C LEU A 73 -0.96 -0.31 21.37
N SER A 74 -0.85 -1.59 21.69
CA SER A 74 0.04 -2.47 20.93
C SER A 74 -0.43 -2.57 19.47
N ILE A 75 0.47 -2.96 18.59
CA ILE A 75 0.19 -3.15 17.17
C ILE A 75 -0.98 -4.11 16.94
N ALA A 76 -1.03 -5.21 17.69
CA ALA A 76 -2.09 -6.20 17.59
C ALA A 76 -3.45 -5.64 18.03
N GLU A 77 -3.47 -4.84 19.09
CA GLU A 77 -4.67 -4.15 19.56
C GLU A 77 -5.14 -3.12 18.56
N THR A 78 -4.22 -2.32 18.02
CA THR A 78 -4.54 -1.34 16.97
C THR A 78 -5.18 -1.99 15.75
N ILE A 79 -4.65 -3.11 15.26
CA ILE A 79 -5.25 -3.81 14.11
C ILE A 79 -6.65 -4.33 14.45
N ARG A 80 -6.84 -4.91 15.65
CA ARG A 80 -8.12 -5.49 16.04
C ARG A 80 -9.22 -4.44 16.24
N SER A 81 -8.85 -3.26 16.73
CA SER A 81 -9.78 -2.15 17.01
C SER A 81 -9.70 -1.01 15.99
N ILE A 82 -9.13 -1.26 14.80
CA ILE A 82 -8.83 -0.22 13.82
C ILE A 82 -10.04 0.60 13.38
N GLU A 83 -11.23 0.02 13.45
CA GLU A 83 -12.47 0.71 13.09
C GLU A 83 -12.89 1.78 14.11
N GLU A 84 -12.35 1.72 15.34
CA GLU A 84 -12.77 2.53 16.49
C GLU A 84 -11.64 3.41 17.06
N ASN A 85 -10.38 3.03 16.85
CA ASN A 85 -9.25 3.64 17.55
C ASN A 85 -8.65 4.88 16.89
N GLY A 86 -9.16 5.29 15.72
CA GLY A 86 -8.67 6.48 15.01
C GLY A 86 -7.22 6.42 14.54
N SER A 87 -6.59 5.25 14.55
CA SER A 87 -5.17 5.09 14.24
C SER A 87 -4.92 4.70 12.78
N TRP A 88 -3.67 4.77 12.38
CA TRP A 88 -3.18 4.13 11.17
C TRP A 88 -1.85 3.44 11.44
N MET A 89 -1.53 2.48 10.60
CA MET A 89 -0.24 1.80 10.64
C MET A 89 0.23 1.43 9.24
N ALA A 90 1.54 1.33 9.08
CA ALA A 90 2.18 0.81 7.90
C ALA A 90 3.10 -0.37 8.25
N ARG A 91 3.07 -1.39 7.41
CA ARG A 91 4.00 -2.51 7.38
C ARG A 91 4.85 -2.36 6.14
N LYS A 92 6.11 -2.00 6.34
CA LYS A 92 7.05 -1.78 5.24
C LYS A 92 7.88 -3.03 4.99
N PHE A 93 8.27 -3.22 3.75
CA PHE A 93 9.17 -4.29 3.32
C PHE A 93 8.65 -5.69 3.68
N ILE A 94 7.36 -5.94 3.38
CA ILE A 94 6.72 -7.24 3.65
C ILE A 94 7.38 -8.40 2.91
N GLU A 95 8.12 -8.13 1.84
CA GLU A 95 8.91 -9.10 1.09
C GLU A 95 10.05 -9.73 1.92
N ASN A 96 10.36 -9.22 3.10
CA ASN A 96 11.26 -9.86 4.05
C ASN A 96 10.64 -11.13 4.67
N VAL A 97 9.35 -11.32 4.54
CA VAL A 97 8.62 -12.52 4.97
C VAL A 97 8.32 -13.37 3.74
N PRO A 98 8.76 -14.64 3.67
CA PRO A 98 8.79 -15.44 2.43
C PRO A 98 7.44 -15.55 1.70
N GLU A 99 6.35 -15.83 2.42
CA GLU A 99 5.01 -15.95 1.80
C GLU A 99 4.48 -14.61 1.26
N TYR A 100 4.81 -13.49 1.89
CA TYR A 100 4.47 -12.16 1.38
C TYR A 100 5.36 -11.76 0.19
N ARG A 101 6.64 -12.17 0.18
CA ARG A 101 7.50 -12.05 -1.00
C ARG A 101 6.91 -12.79 -2.18
N GLN A 102 6.43 -14.01 -1.98
CA GLN A 102 5.80 -14.80 -3.02
C GLN A 102 4.57 -14.09 -3.55
N LEU A 103 3.67 -13.62 -2.66
CA LEU A 103 2.48 -12.87 -3.05
C LEU A 103 2.82 -11.63 -3.86
N LEU A 104 3.79 -10.83 -3.40
CA LEU A 104 4.25 -9.64 -4.12
C LEU A 104 4.78 -9.99 -5.52
N THR A 105 5.67 -10.99 -5.59
CA THR A 105 6.28 -11.42 -6.85
C THR A 105 5.25 -11.93 -7.84
N GLU A 106 4.31 -12.78 -7.39
CA GLU A 106 3.23 -13.30 -8.23
C GLU A 106 2.30 -12.19 -8.74
N THR A 107 1.98 -11.22 -7.87
CA THR A 107 1.12 -10.08 -8.22
C THR A 107 1.79 -9.20 -9.27
N LEU A 108 3.05 -8.86 -9.08
CA LEU A 108 3.80 -8.02 -10.02
C LEU A 108 4.11 -8.73 -11.34
N ALA A 109 4.29 -10.05 -11.33
CA ALA A 109 4.55 -10.83 -12.53
C ALA A 109 3.43 -10.71 -13.58
N GLU A 110 2.17 -10.52 -13.16
CA GLU A 110 1.04 -10.38 -14.09
C GLU A 110 1.08 -9.09 -14.90
N ILE A 111 1.64 -8.02 -14.35
CA ILE A 111 1.75 -6.70 -15.02
C ILE A 111 3.14 -6.43 -15.57
N ALA A 112 4.13 -7.25 -15.20
CA ALA A 112 5.52 -7.07 -15.60
C ALA A 112 5.72 -6.94 -17.12
N PRO A 113 5.03 -7.69 -17.99
CA PRO A 113 5.17 -7.53 -19.45
C PRO A 113 4.79 -6.13 -19.95
N VAL A 114 3.72 -5.53 -19.38
CA VAL A 114 3.30 -4.17 -19.73
C VAL A 114 4.32 -3.15 -19.25
N VAL A 115 4.74 -3.28 -17.99
CA VAL A 115 5.72 -2.37 -17.38
C VAL A 115 7.05 -2.43 -18.12
N ALA A 116 7.59 -3.63 -18.36
CA ALA A 116 8.86 -3.81 -19.04
C ALA A 116 8.87 -3.26 -20.48
N GLY A 117 7.74 -3.32 -21.16
CA GLY A 117 7.57 -2.77 -22.51
C GLY A 117 7.56 -1.23 -22.56
N LYS A 118 7.37 -0.55 -21.44
CA LYS A 118 7.26 0.91 -21.35
C LYS A 118 8.43 1.56 -20.63
N THR A 119 8.76 1.06 -19.45
CA THR A 119 9.74 1.69 -18.53
C THR A 119 10.93 0.78 -18.18
N GLY A 120 10.98 -0.42 -18.75
CA GLY A 120 12.01 -1.40 -18.45
C GLY A 120 11.64 -2.33 -17.27
N ALA A 121 12.56 -3.20 -16.89
CA ALA A 121 12.34 -4.17 -15.84
C ALA A 121 12.18 -3.51 -14.47
N MET A 122 11.32 -4.10 -13.62
CA MET A 122 11.21 -3.70 -12.22
C MET A 122 12.51 -4.08 -11.48
N LEU A 123 13.19 -3.09 -10.90
CA LEU A 123 14.52 -3.30 -10.31
C LEU A 123 14.45 -3.68 -8.84
N LYS A 124 13.56 -3.05 -8.08
CA LYS A 124 13.46 -3.21 -6.63
C LYS A 124 11.99 -3.23 -6.18
N PRO A 125 11.30 -4.38 -6.33
CA PRO A 125 9.95 -4.51 -5.82
C PRO A 125 9.92 -4.45 -4.30
N GLU A 126 9.15 -3.53 -3.75
CA GLU A 126 8.91 -3.39 -2.31
C GLU A 126 7.40 -3.47 -2.05
N GLY A 127 7.02 -4.08 -0.95
CA GLY A 127 5.63 -4.22 -0.56
C GLY A 127 5.34 -3.53 0.77
N PHE A 128 4.30 -2.69 0.78
CA PHE A 128 3.81 -2.02 1.99
C PHE A 128 2.34 -2.36 2.20
N ILE A 129 1.96 -2.57 3.45
CA ILE A 129 0.55 -2.76 3.84
C ILE A 129 0.16 -1.65 4.80
N PHE A 130 -0.86 -0.90 4.42
CA PHE A 130 -1.45 0.14 5.25
C PHE A 130 -2.76 -0.35 5.86
N VAL A 131 -2.93 -0.17 7.15
CA VAL A 131 -4.18 -0.39 7.87
C VAL A 131 -4.56 0.94 8.50
N SER A 132 -5.71 1.48 8.11
CA SER A 132 -6.14 2.82 8.52
C SER A 132 -7.55 2.77 9.08
N ALA A 133 -7.80 3.53 10.13
CA ALA A 133 -9.14 3.75 10.67
C ALA A 133 -10.05 4.44 9.62
N PRO A 134 -11.37 4.33 9.74
CA PRO A 134 -12.29 5.14 8.96
C PRO A 134 -11.96 6.63 9.08
N HIS A 135 -12.11 7.35 7.98
CA HIS A 135 -11.83 8.79 7.88
C HIS A 135 -10.37 9.24 8.05
N ALA A 136 -9.42 8.31 8.20
CA ALA A 136 -8.01 8.67 8.22
C ALA A 136 -7.59 9.35 6.91
N VAL A 137 -6.90 10.47 7.03
CA VAL A 137 -6.42 11.29 5.91
C VAL A 137 -4.92 11.09 5.75
N THR A 138 -4.49 10.74 4.55
CA THR A 138 -3.08 10.78 4.17
C THR A 138 -2.80 12.15 3.55
N PRO A 139 -1.89 12.96 4.09
CA PRO A 139 -1.53 14.26 3.52
C PRO A 139 -1.01 14.13 2.09
N PHE A 140 -1.05 15.23 1.34
CA PHE A 140 -0.40 15.32 0.04
C PHE A 140 1.10 15.00 0.19
N HIS A 141 1.59 14.10 -0.64
CA HIS A 141 2.99 13.70 -0.71
C HIS A 141 3.33 13.29 -2.14
N PHE A 142 4.61 13.11 -2.39
CA PHE A 142 5.15 12.64 -3.66
C PHE A 142 5.97 11.37 -3.40
N ASP A 143 5.68 10.34 -4.17
CA ASP A 143 6.47 9.11 -4.22
C ASP A 143 7.24 9.09 -5.53
N PRO A 144 8.57 8.97 -5.51
CA PRO A 144 9.38 8.94 -6.74
C PRO A 144 9.28 7.60 -7.48
N GLU A 145 8.75 6.56 -6.83
CA GLU A 145 8.60 5.23 -7.38
C GLU A 145 7.28 5.07 -8.15
N HIS A 146 7.24 4.08 -9.05
CA HIS A 146 5.98 3.62 -9.62
C HIS A 146 5.20 2.82 -8.58
N ASN A 147 4.03 3.31 -8.20
CA ASN A 147 3.20 2.72 -7.16
C ASN A 147 1.95 2.03 -7.72
N ILE A 148 1.60 0.91 -7.09
CA ILE A 148 0.33 0.22 -7.29
C ILE A 148 -0.35 0.11 -5.94
N LEU A 149 -1.48 0.81 -5.78
CA LEU A 149 -2.30 0.70 -4.58
C LEU A 149 -3.40 -0.35 -4.77
N LEU A 150 -3.37 -1.39 -3.95
CA LEU A 150 -4.38 -2.45 -3.91
C LEU A 150 -5.33 -2.21 -2.73
N GLN A 151 -6.57 -1.82 -3.00
CA GLN A 151 -7.58 -1.62 -1.95
C GLN A 151 -8.20 -2.95 -1.57
N ILE A 152 -7.81 -3.50 -0.43
CA ILE A 152 -8.21 -4.84 0.03
C ILE A 152 -9.54 -4.80 0.80
N ARG A 153 -9.74 -3.79 1.66
CA ARG A 153 -10.92 -3.66 2.52
C ARG A 153 -11.38 -2.20 2.57
N GLY A 154 -12.70 -2.00 2.58
CA GLY A 154 -13.31 -0.67 2.62
C GLY A 154 -13.12 0.13 1.33
N ASN A 155 -13.21 1.45 1.45
CA ASN A 155 -13.09 2.37 0.33
C ASN A 155 -12.08 3.48 0.66
N LYS A 156 -11.30 3.90 -0.32
CA LYS A 156 -10.39 5.04 -0.22
C LYS A 156 -10.59 5.97 -1.41
N VAL A 157 -10.65 7.26 -1.14
CA VAL A 157 -10.65 8.29 -2.17
C VAL A 157 -9.22 8.80 -2.32
N LEU A 158 -8.70 8.77 -3.53
CA LEU A 158 -7.39 9.30 -3.88
C LEU A 158 -7.56 10.45 -4.87
N THR A 159 -6.92 11.58 -4.55
CA THR A 159 -6.81 12.70 -5.48
C THR A 159 -5.39 12.70 -6.03
N MET A 160 -5.29 12.54 -7.36
CA MET A 160 -4.00 12.51 -8.06
C MET A 160 -3.80 13.81 -8.81
N PHE A 161 -2.60 14.34 -8.75
CA PHE A 161 -2.21 15.55 -9.48
C PHE A 161 -1.15 15.19 -10.54
N PRO A 162 -1.19 15.80 -11.72
CA PRO A 162 -0.11 15.66 -12.71
C PRO A 162 1.23 16.09 -12.13
N ALA A 163 2.32 15.42 -12.50
CA ALA A 163 3.66 15.75 -12.05
C ALA A 163 4.06 17.22 -12.34
N THR A 164 3.48 17.81 -13.39
CA THR A 164 3.68 19.22 -13.76
C THR A 164 3.20 20.22 -12.71
N VAL A 165 2.26 19.82 -11.82
CA VAL A 165 1.79 20.68 -10.72
C VAL A 165 2.84 20.83 -9.64
N LEU A 166 3.70 19.83 -9.43
CA LEU A 166 4.80 19.87 -8.45
C LEU A 166 5.83 20.96 -8.78
N VAL A 167 6.10 21.19 -10.06
CA VAL A 167 7.05 22.22 -10.50
C VAL A 167 6.54 23.65 -10.17
N ALA A 168 5.24 23.82 -10.03
CA ALA A 168 4.63 25.12 -9.72
C ALA A 168 4.56 25.42 -8.20
N LEU A 169 4.86 24.41 -7.35
CA LEU A 169 4.79 24.51 -5.89
C LEU A 169 6.17 24.60 -5.22
N LEU A 170 7.26 24.45 -5.98
CA LEU A 170 8.66 24.61 -5.57
C LEU A 170 9.20 25.98 -5.99
#